data_b32da66af4366a3cfaa02ef54a633ae9
#
_entry.id   b32da66af4366a3cfaa02ef54a633ae9
#
_cell.length_a   1.000
_cell.length_b   1.000
_cell.length_c   1.000
_cell.angle_alpha   90.00
_cell.angle_beta   90.00
_cell.angle_gamma   90.00
#
_symmetry.space_group_name_H-M   'P 1'
#
loop_
_entity.id
_entity.type
_entity.pdbx_description
1 polymer ?
#
loop_
_entity_poly.entity_id
_entity_poly.type
_entity_poly.pdbx_seq_one_letter_code
_entity_poly.pdbx_strand_id
1 'polypeptide(L)'
;TIIFSVYLLKDKYHLLFMIFISQALSDIIYGVHISNIFVYLSYALIVLFLYKSKKEINLFNSLVSSIYVNGIFFTVSNLGHYIFFSESYTIAALLLSYTQAVPFGWNLMLSTVLFIGVYHLLLAVNKKRLVKA
;
A
#
# COMPACT_ATOMS: atom_id res chain seq x y z
N THR A 1 5.94 1.07 6.13
CA THR A 1 5.04 1.20 4.97
C THR A 1 5.81 1.59 3.72
N ILE A 2 5.34 1.18 2.52
CA ILE A 2 5.96 1.47 1.21
C ILE A 2 6.22 2.97 1.02
N ILE A 3 5.36 3.84 1.56
CA ILE A 3 5.49 5.30 1.48
C ILE A 3 6.86 5.76 1.98
N PHE A 4 7.31 5.31 3.15
CA PHE A 4 8.60 5.74 3.71
C PHE A 4 9.78 5.02 3.07
N SER A 5 9.59 3.78 2.63
CA SER A 5 10.64 3.03 1.95
C SER A 5 11.08 3.69 0.64
N VAL A 6 10.17 4.37 -0.08
CA VAL A 6 10.50 5.15 -1.28
C VAL A 6 11.48 6.28 -1.00
N TYR A 7 11.42 6.87 0.19
CA TYR A 7 12.33 7.96 0.58
C TYR A 7 13.66 7.45 1.12
N LEU A 8 13.67 6.26 1.74
CA LEU A 8 14.88 5.63 2.27
C LEU A 8 15.69 4.94 1.16
N LEU A 9 15.02 4.29 0.24
CA LEU A 9 15.64 3.57 -0.88
C LEU A 9 15.60 4.48 -2.13
N LYS A 10 16.77 4.95 -2.55
CA LYS A 10 16.89 5.80 -3.75
C LYS A 10 16.57 5.08 -5.05
N ASP A 11 16.70 3.74 -5.05
CA ASP A 11 16.48 2.90 -6.21
C ASP A 11 15.12 2.18 -6.12
N LYS A 12 14.26 2.47 -7.11
CA LYS A 12 12.92 1.86 -7.23
C LYS A 12 12.97 0.34 -7.44
N TYR A 13 14.02 -0.17 -8.08
CA TYR A 13 14.12 -1.60 -8.36
C TYR A 13 14.43 -2.40 -7.09
N HIS A 14 15.30 -1.88 -6.23
CA HIS A 14 15.53 -2.47 -4.91
C HIS A 14 14.26 -2.47 -4.05
N LEU A 15 13.48 -1.39 -4.09
CA LEU A 15 12.22 -1.33 -3.37
C LEU A 15 11.22 -2.35 -3.90
N LEU A 16 11.03 -2.43 -5.22
CA LEU A 16 10.15 -3.42 -5.84
C LEU A 16 10.57 -4.85 -5.48
N PHE A 17 11.87 -5.14 -5.55
CA PHE A 17 12.41 -6.45 -5.19
C PHE A 17 12.09 -6.83 -3.74
N MET A 18 12.31 -5.92 -2.79
CA MET A 18 12.00 -6.14 -1.37
C MET A 18 10.51 -6.39 -1.12
N ILE A 19 9.64 -5.62 -1.77
CA ILE A 19 8.19 -5.77 -1.67
C ILE A 19 7.76 -7.12 -2.25
N PHE A 20 8.27 -7.50 -3.43
CA PHE A 20 7.90 -8.73 -4.10
C PHE A 20 8.38 -9.96 -3.33
N ILE A 21 9.59 -9.95 -2.76
CA ILE A 21 10.05 -11.02 -1.88
C ILE A 21 9.17 -11.13 -0.64
N SER A 22 8.87 -10.01 0.01
CA SER A 22 8.00 -10.01 1.20
C SER A 22 6.61 -10.57 0.90
N GLN A 23 6.03 -10.20 -0.25
CA GLN A 23 4.74 -10.74 -0.68
C GLN A 23 4.83 -12.21 -1.05
N ALA A 24 5.87 -12.64 -1.77
CA ALA A 24 6.07 -14.03 -2.13
C ALA A 24 6.23 -14.94 -0.90
N LEU A 25 6.95 -14.49 0.13
CA LEU A 25 7.05 -15.21 1.41
C LEU A 25 5.68 -15.31 2.10
N SER A 26 4.88 -14.25 2.07
CA SER A 26 3.51 -14.28 2.57
C SER A 26 2.65 -15.29 1.78
N ASP A 27 2.75 -15.30 0.46
CA ASP A 27 1.99 -16.20 -0.41
C ASP A 27 2.36 -17.68 -0.18
N ILE A 28 3.62 -17.98 0.16
CA ILE A 28 4.05 -19.33 0.54
C ILE A 28 3.35 -19.79 1.82
N ILE A 29 3.16 -18.89 2.79
CA ILE A 29 2.54 -19.21 4.08
C ILE A 29 1.02 -19.32 3.99
N TYR A 30 0.39 -18.38 3.30
CA TYR A 30 -1.07 -18.25 3.24
C TYR A 30 -1.72 -18.89 2.01
N GLY A 31 -0.91 -19.32 1.06
CA GLY A 31 -1.36 -19.91 -0.20
C GLY A 31 -1.27 -18.94 -1.38
N VAL A 32 -0.89 -19.51 -2.53
CA VAL A 32 -0.81 -18.77 -3.79
C VAL A 32 -2.15 -18.86 -4.51
N HIS A 33 -2.77 -17.73 -4.76
CA HIS A 33 -3.99 -17.61 -5.57
C HIS A 33 -3.69 -16.85 -6.87
N ILE A 34 -4.38 -17.20 -7.94
CA ILE A 34 -4.18 -16.53 -9.24
C ILE A 34 -4.46 -15.02 -9.17
N SER A 35 -5.38 -14.59 -8.30
CA SER A 35 -5.68 -13.18 -8.06
C SER A 35 -4.50 -12.39 -7.46
N ASN A 36 -3.49 -13.07 -6.86
CA ASN A 36 -2.33 -12.40 -6.28
C ASN A 36 -1.52 -11.64 -7.34
N ILE A 37 -1.66 -11.97 -8.64
CA ILE A 37 -1.06 -11.21 -9.72
C ILE A 37 -1.50 -9.73 -9.70
N PHE A 38 -2.74 -9.45 -9.29
CA PHE A 38 -3.28 -8.10 -9.15
C PHE A 38 -2.74 -7.40 -7.88
N VAL A 39 -2.40 -8.16 -6.84
CA VAL A 39 -1.69 -7.64 -5.65
C VAL A 39 -0.30 -7.18 -6.05
N TYR A 40 0.47 -7.98 -6.79
CA TYR A 40 1.79 -7.59 -7.30
C TYR A 40 1.70 -6.40 -8.25
N LEU A 41 0.70 -6.37 -9.14
CA LEU A 41 0.45 -5.24 -10.02
C LEU A 41 0.15 -3.96 -9.24
N SER A 42 -0.66 -4.04 -8.18
CA SER A 42 -0.96 -2.89 -7.33
C SER A 42 0.29 -2.33 -6.66
N TYR A 43 1.20 -3.18 -6.18
CA TYR A 43 2.48 -2.74 -5.60
C TYR A 43 3.37 -2.06 -6.64
N ALA A 44 3.45 -2.60 -7.86
CA ALA A 44 4.20 -1.98 -8.94
C ALA A 44 3.66 -0.57 -9.26
N LEU A 45 2.34 -0.43 -9.40
CA LEU A 45 1.69 0.86 -9.64
C LEU A 45 1.92 1.86 -8.49
N ILE A 46 1.83 1.41 -7.24
CA ILE A 46 2.11 2.23 -6.05
C ILE A 46 3.54 2.77 -6.07
N VAL A 47 4.51 1.90 -6.33
CA VAL A 47 5.91 2.31 -6.39
C VAL A 47 6.14 3.33 -7.50
N LEU A 48 5.62 3.08 -8.70
CA LEU A 48 5.70 4.02 -9.82
C LEU A 48 5.05 5.37 -9.50
N PHE A 49 3.87 5.37 -8.88
CA PHE A 49 3.17 6.58 -8.45
C PHE A 49 4.00 7.38 -7.45
N LEU A 50 4.52 6.75 -6.40
CA LEU A 50 5.29 7.41 -5.36
C LEU A 50 6.62 7.98 -5.90
N TYR A 51 7.33 7.24 -6.74
CA TYR A 51 8.57 7.75 -7.37
C TYR A 51 8.30 8.93 -8.32
N LYS A 52 7.19 8.91 -9.04
CA LYS A 52 6.81 10.03 -9.92
C LYS A 52 6.37 11.26 -9.12
N SER A 53 5.70 11.05 -8.00
CA SER A 53 5.14 12.11 -7.15
C SER A 53 6.21 12.88 -6.36
N LYS A 54 7.34 12.26 -5.96
CA LYS A 54 8.51 12.79 -5.22
C LYS A 54 8.22 13.99 -4.31
N LYS A 55 7.18 13.88 -3.47
CA LYS A 55 6.82 14.94 -2.51
C LYS A 55 7.73 14.87 -1.29
N GLU A 56 8.00 16.01 -0.68
CA GLU A 56 8.73 16.07 0.60
C GLU A 56 8.05 15.26 1.70
N ILE A 57 8.87 14.66 2.58
CA ILE A 57 8.38 13.90 3.74
C ILE A 57 7.88 14.88 4.80
N ASN A 58 6.60 15.17 4.78
CA ASN A 58 5.90 15.83 5.88
C ASN A 58 4.60 15.08 6.18
N LEU A 59 4.02 15.35 7.33
CA LEU A 59 2.81 14.65 7.79
C LEU A 59 1.67 14.75 6.76
N PHE A 60 1.43 15.94 6.23
CA PHE A 60 0.35 16.18 5.27
C PHE A 60 0.57 15.39 3.97
N ASN A 61 1.76 15.47 3.36
CA ASN A 61 2.07 14.72 2.15
C ASN A 61 2.03 13.21 2.37
N SER A 62 2.43 12.73 3.54
CA SER A 62 2.35 11.30 3.90
C SER A 62 0.90 10.84 4.00
N LEU A 63 0.02 11.62 4.62
CA LEU A 63 -1.41 11.33 4.72
C LEU A 63 -2.09 11.35 3.34
N VAL A 64 -1.81 12.37 2.52
CA VAL A 64 -2.34 12.44 1.15
C VAL A 64 -1.85 11.24 0.32
N SER A 65 -0.57 10.92 0.41
CA SER A 65 -0.01 9.75 -0.30
C SER A 65 -0.66 8.45 0.17
N SER A 66 -1.04 8.33 1.44
CA SER A 66 -1.72 7.14 1.96
C SER A 66 -3.08 6.91 1.31
N ILE A 67 -3.82 7.97 1.06
CA ILE A 67 -5.13 7.87 0.37
C ILE A 67 -4.94 7.27 -1.04
N TYR A 68 -3.97 7.80 -1.80
CA TYR A 68 -3.69 7.28 -3.16
C TYR A 68 -3.16 5.85 -3.14
N VAL A 69 -2.22 5.55 -2.25
CA VAL A 69 -1.61 4.21 -2.13
C VAL A 69 -2.67 3.17 -1.76
N ASN A 70 -3.49 3.45 -0.75
CA ASN A 70 -4.55 2.55 -0.33
C ASN A 70 -5.66 2.45 -1.40
N GLY A 71 -5.98 3.56 -2.07
CA GLY A 71 -6.94 3.58 -3.18
C GLY A 71 -6.48 2.71 -4.36
N ILE A 72 -5.22 2.84 -4.79
CA ILE A 72 -4.64 2.00 -5.86
C ILE A 72 -4.70 0.52 -5.44
N PHE A 73 -4.21 0.21 -4.23
CA PHE A 73 -4.21 -1.16 -3.74
C PHE A 73 -5.62 -1.75 -3.70
N PHE A 74 -6.54 -1.05 -3.05
CA PHE A 74 -7.94 -1.48 -2.92
C PHE A 74 -8.61 -1.70 -4.28
N THR A 75 -8.44 -0.76 -5.19
CA THR A 75 -9.08 -0.85 -6.52
C THR A 75 -8.52 -2.00 -7.34
N VAL A 76 -7.19 -2.11 -7.43
CA VAL A 76 -6.55 -3.10 -8.30
C VAL A 76 -6.67 -4.51 -7.74
N SER A 77 -6.44 -4.71 -6.44
CA SER A 77 -6.54 -6.05 -5.83
C SER A 77 -7.96 -6.61 -5.87
N ASN A 78 -8.98 -5.78 -5.61
CA ASN A 78 -10.38 -6.23 -5.66
C ASN A 78 -10.87 -6.46 -7.10
N LEU A 79 -10.34 -5.72 -8.08
CA LEU A 79 -10.59 -6.04 -9.49
C LEU A 79 -10.09 -7.44 -9.83
N GLY A 80 -8.89 -7.81 -9.35
CA GLY A 80 -8.35 -9.15 -9.51
C GLY A 80 -9.24 -10.22 -8.86
N HIS A 81 -9.72 -9.96 -7.64
CA HIS A 81 -10.65 -10.85 -6.98
C HIS A 81 -11.95 -11.02 -7.79
N TYR A 82 -12.54 -9.92 -8.27
CA TYR A 82 -13.73 -9.97 -9.11
C TYR A 82 -13.52 -10.79 -10.38
N ILE A 83 -12.40 -10.58 -11.09
CA ILE A 83 -12.11 -11.26 -12.36
C ILE A 83 -11.98 -12.79 -12.17
N PHE A 84 -11.38 -13.24 -11.08
CA PHE A 84 -11.07 -14.66 -10.91
C PHE A 84 -12.07 -15.43 -10.05
N PHE A 85 -12.87 -14.76 -9.23
CA PHE A 85 -13.76 -15.43 -8.27
C PHE A 85 -15.22 -15.03 -8.38
N SER A 86 -15.58 -14.12 -9.29
CA SER A 86 -16.98 -13.76 -9.48
C SER A 86 -17.74 -14.85 -10.22
N GLU A 87 -18.89 -15.24 -9.72
CA GLU A 87 -19.81 -16.18 -10.40
C GLU A 87 -20.49 -15.55 -11.63
N SER A 88 -20.55 -14.23 -11.70
CA SER A 88 -21.14 -13.49 -12.80
C SER A 88 -20.39 -12.18 -13.09
N TYR A 89 -20.28 -11.83 -14.39
CA TYR A 89 -19.59 -10.61 -14.83
C TYR A 89 -20.59 -9.48 -15.07
N THR A 90 -21.35 -9.12 -14.03
CA THR A 90 -22.32 -8.03 -14.05
C THR A 90 -21.83 -6.84 -13.25
N ILE A 91 -22.36 -5.65 -13.52
CA ILE A 91 -22.07 -4.44 -12.72
C ILE A 91 -22.50 -4.65 -11.26
N ALA A 92 -23.60 -5.34 -11.03
CA ALA A 92 -24.06 -5.65 -9.68
C ALA A 92 -23.06 -6.54 -8.91
N ALA A 93 -22.51 -7.58 -9.56
CA ALA A 93 -21.49 -8.43 -8.95
C ALA A 93 -20.17 -7.67 -8.69
N LEU A 94 -19.79 -6.77 -9.60
CA LEU A 94 -18.64 -5.89 -9.39
C LEU A 94 -18.83 -5.01 -8.15
N LEU A 95 -19.96 -4.31 -8.06
CA LEU A 95 -20.28 -3.47 -6.90
C LEU A 95 -20.34 -4.28 -5.61
N LEU A 96 -20.89 -5.49 -5.63
CA LEU A 96 -20.93 -6.39 -4.48
C LEU A 96 -19.52 -6.77 -4.03
N SER A 97 -18.64 -7.14 -4.93
CA SER A 97 -17.23 -7.48 -4.64
C SER A 97 -16.52 -6.33 -3.93
N TYR A 98 -16.67 -5.10 -4.43
CA TYR A 98 -16.07 -3.93 -3.79
C TYR A 98 -16.69 -3.58 -2.45
N THR A 99 -18.01 -3.69 -2.30
CA THR A 99 -18.68 -3.40 -1.02
C THR A 99 -18.31 -4.40 0.07
N GLN A 100 -18.15 -5.67 -0.27
CA GLN A 100 -17.66 -6.70 0.66
C GLN A 100 -16.20 -6.47 1.09
N ALA A 101 -15.39 -5.83 0.25
CA ALA A 101 -14.01 -5.51 0.54
C ALA A 101 -13.82 -4.23 1.39
N VAL A 102 -14.85 -3.38 1.54
CA VAL A 102 -14.77 -2.12 2.31
C VAL A 102 -14.20 -2.29 3.72
N PRO A 103 -14.59 -3.29 4.53
CA PRO A 103 -14.03 -3.48 5.87
C PRO A 103 -12.51 -3.70 5.85
N PHE A 104 -11.98 -4.43 4.86
CA PHE A 104 -10.54 -4.64 4.69
C PHE A 104 -9.83 -3.34 4.27
N GLY A 105 -10.41 -2.61 3.32
CA GLY A 105 -9.90 -1.30 2.88
C GLY A 105 -9.83 -0.31 4.04
N TRP A 106 -10.83 -0.31 4.91
CA TRP A 106 -10.85 0.54 6.10
C TRP A 106 -9.74 0.17 7.09
N ASN A 107 -9.56 -1.12 7.38
CA ASN A 107 -8.47 -1.58 8.25
C ASN A 107 -7.09 -1.25 7.66
N LEU A 108 -6.91 -1.40 6.35
CA LEU A 108 -5.68 -1.03 5.66
C LEU A 108 -5.40 0.48 5.79
N MET A 109 -6.41 1.32 5.62
CA MET A 109 -6.31 2.76 5.77
C MET A 109 -5.92 3.15 7.19
N LEU A 110 -6.62 2.62 8.21
CA LEU A 110 -6.35 2.88 9.61
C LEU A 110 -4.93 2.47 10.01
N SER A 111 -4.50 1.27 9.63
CA SER A 111 -3.13 0.81 9.92
C SER A 111 -2.08 1.71 9.27
N THR A 112 -2.31 2.15 8.03
CA THR A 112 -1.38 3.05 7.33
C THR A 112 -1.29 4.40 8.03
N VAL A 113 -2.42 4.98 8.44
CA VAL A 113 -2.46 6.27 9.18
C VAL A 113 -1.76 6.16 10.53
N LEU A 114 -1.97 5.06 11.27
CA LEU A 114 -1.27 4.81 12.53
C LEU A 114 0.25 4.74 12.33
N PHE A 115 0.72 4.01 11.33
CA PHE A 115 2.15 3.95 11.01
C PHE A 115 2.74 5.31 10.64
N ILE A 116 2.01 6.13 9.88
CA ILE A 116 2.41 7.50 9.54
C ILE A 116 2.55 8.33 10.82
N GLY A 117 1.57 8.26 11.72
CA GLY A 117 1.60 8.96 13.00
C GLY A 117 2.80 8.59 13.86
N VAL A 118 3.04 7.28 14.04
CA VAL A 118 4.21 6.77 14.80
C VAL A 118 5.52 7.23 14.16
N TYR A 119 5.67 7.14 12.85
CA TYR A 119 6.87 7.56 12.15
C TYR A 119 7.18 9.05 12.37
N HIS A 120 6.19 9.93 12.17
CA HIS A 120 6.37 11.37 12.38
C HIS A 120 6.61 11.73 13.85
N LEU A 121 6.00 11.00 14.79
CA LEU A 121 6.27 11.16 16.22
C LEU A 121 7.74 10.83 16.55
N LEU A 122 8.24 9.71 16.04
CA LEU A 122 9.66 9.31 16.22
C LEU A 122 10.62 10.35 15.64
N LEU A 123 10.32 10.88 14.43
CA LEU A 123 11.13 11.96 13.85
C LEU A 123 11.13 13.22 14.73
N ALA A 124 9.99 13.61 15.27
CA ALA A 124 9.88 14.79 16.14
C ALA A 124 10.67 14.62 17.45
N VAL A 125 10.62 13.43 18.06
CA VAL A 125 11.38 13.12 19.30
C VAL A 125 12.88 13.14 19.03
N ASN A 126 13.33 12.50 17.92
CA ASN A 126 14.75 12.49 17.57
C ASN A 126 15.30 13.89 17.27
N LYS A 127 14.54 14.73 16.57
CA LYS A 127 14.91 16.12 16.31
C LYS A 127 15.10 16.92 17.61
N LYS A 128 14.21 16.73 18.58
CA LYS A 128 14.34 17.38 19.91
C LYS A 128 15.57 16.92 20.70
N ARG A 129 15.99 15.67 20.56
CA ARG A 129 17.20 15.14 21.21
C ARG A 129 18.47 15.74 20.63
N LEU A 130 18.55 15.85 19.29
CA LEU A 130 19.71 16.41 18.61
C LEU A 130 19.91 17.93 18.85
N VAL A 131 18.84 18.66 19.16
CA VAL A 131 18.92 20.11 19.50
C VAL A 131 19.35 20.34 20.95
N LYS A 132 19.23 19.31 21.82
CA LYS A 132 19.60 19.39 23.26
C LYS A 132 21.00 18.82 23.57
N ALA A 133 21.65 18.20 22.59
CA ALA A 133 23.04 17.68 22.68
C ALA A 133 24.02 18.65 22.03
#